data_61ff7e662891728b12468f73cc397384
#
_entry.id   61ff7e662891728b12468f73cc397384
#
_cell.length_a   1.000
_cell.length_b   1.000
_cell.length_c   1.000
_cell.angle_alpha   90.00
_cell.angle_beta   90.00
_cell.angle_gamma   90.00
#
_symmetry.space_group_name_H-M   'P 1'
#
loop_
_entity.id
_entity.type
_entity.pdbx_description
1 polymer ?
#
loop_
_entity_poly.entity_id
_entity_poly.type
_entity_poly.pdbx_seq_one_letter_code
_entity_poly.pdbx_strand_id
1 'polypeptide(L)'
;MINCLLSILFTLLAGTGAVFAQSEVTPPAFNGAVIRVFMTRMAATVEKIAIEQQIPADSISPVVGIALQIDKAGNVAEWRYMDNTQEGRDHAEFAPATAATRRAMEKAYDRLGGTWSPATLADGSPVSYTSRMTIRIPVEKIRRAQDADPLLFMGENPDENFHAWAKMRIRYDGRFTEKSVEGVVHVRFYIEPD
;
A
#
# COMPACT_ATOMS: atom_id res chain seq x y z
N MET A 1 -7.03 -47.43 -69.37
CA MET A 1 -7.66 -47.38 -68.04
C MET A 1 -6.62 -47.76 -67.03
N ILE A 2 -5.95 -46.80 -66.42
CA ILE A 2 -4.88 -47.03 -65.43
C ILE A 2 -5.27 -46.27 -64.14
N ASN A 3 -5.64 -47.06 -63.16
CA ASN A 3 -5.95 -46.55 -61.82
C ASN A 3 -4.64 -46.24 -61.07
N CYS A 4 -4.42 -44.99 -60.79
CA CYS A 4 -3.31 -44.54 -59.98
C CYS A 4 -3.80 -44.41 -58.52
N LEU A 5 -3.43 -45.38 -57.67
CA LEU A 5 -3.66 -45.35 -56.22
C LEU A 5 -2.58 -44.47 -55.60
N LEU A 6 -2.96 -43.29 -55.14
CA LEU A 6 -2.10 -42.36 -54.39
C LEU A 6 -2.22 -42.73 -52.92
N SER A 7 -1.21 -43.41 -52.39
CA SER A 7 -1.08 -43.74 -50.96
C SER A 7 -0.53 -42.52 -50.24
N ILE A 8 -1.37 -41.83 -49.49
CA ILE A 8 -0.95 -40.73 -48.61
C ILE A 8 -0.49 -41.32 -47.29
N LEU A 9 0.82 -41.35 -47.08
CA LEU A 9 1.45 -41.71 -45.82
C LEU A 9 1.34 -40.53 -44.84
N PHE A 10 0.42 -40.61 -43.90
CA PHE A 10 0.30 -39.63 -42.80
C PHE A 10 1.37 -39.98 -41.77
N THR A 11 2.49 -39.25 -41.77
CA THR A 11 3.49 -39.32 -40.72
C THR A 11 2.99 -38.52 -39.52
N LEU A 12 2.52 -39.18 -38.49
CA LEU A 12 2.15 -38.62 -37.19
C LEU A 12 3.44 -38.19 -36.49
N LEU A 13 3.85 -36.94 -36.62
CA LEU A 13 4.87 -36.36 -35.74
C LEU A 13 4.20 -36.16 -34.36
N ALA A 14 4.44 -37.09 -33.47
CA ALA A 14 4.20 -36.91 -32.03
C ALA A 14 5.18 -35.83 -31.53
N GLY A 15 4.78 -34.56 -31.68
CA GLY A 15 5.44 -33.48 -31.00
C GLY A 15 5.25 -33.68 -29.48
N THR A 16 6.30 -34.13 -28.82
CA THR A 16 6.39 -34.01 -27.35
C THR A 16 6.47 -32.54 -27.01
N GLY A 17 5.29 -31.92 -26.89
CA GLY A 17 5.16 -30.59 -26.30
C GLY A 17 5.66 -30.72 -24.86
N ALA A 18 6.87 -30.26 -24.62
CA ALA A 18 7.33 -30.01 -23.27
C ALA A 18 6.36 -28.97 -22.69
N VAL A 19 5.40 -29.44 -21.89
CA VAL A 19 4.61 -28.59 -21.01
C VAL A 19 5.62 -28.03 -20.02
N PHE A 20 6.12 -26.83 -20.30
CA PHE A 20 6.84 -26.08 -19.30
C PHE A 20 5.84 -25.83 -18.16
N ALA A 21 5.91 -26.67 -17.12
CA ALA A 21 5.24 -26.41 -15.88
C ALA A 21 5.73 -25.02 -15.46
N GLN A 22 4.85 -24.01 -15.52
CA GLN A 22 5.12 -22.72 -14.93
C GLN A 22 5.40 -23.01 -13.47
N SER A 23 6.65 -22.84 -13.06
CA SER A 23 7.04 -23.00 -11.67
C SER A 23 6.17 -22.05 -10.88
N GLU A 24 5.30 -22.60 -10.05
CA GLU A 24 4.39 -21.80 -9.21
C GLU A 24 5.25 -20.98 -8.26
N VAL A 25 5.28 -19.65 -8.48
CA VAL A 25 6.05 -18.72 -7.64
C VAL A 25 5.11 -18.15 -6.61
N THR A 26 5.42 -18.36 -5.34
CA THR A 26 4.77 -17.66 -4.24
C THR A 26 5.30 -16.22 -4.20
N PRO A 27 4.44 -15.20 -4.37
CA PRO A 27 4.87 -13.81 -4.37
C PRO A 27 5.48 -13.37 -3.03
N PRO A 28 6.29 -12.30 -3.03
CA PRO A 28 6.83 -11.73 -1.79
C PRO A 28 5.73 -11.19 -0.90
N ALA A 29 5.97 -11.20 0.42
CA ALA A 29 5.04 -10.69 1.42
C ALA A 29 5.69 -9.58 2.26
N PHE A 30 4.93 -8.53 2.58
CA PHE A 30 5.36 -7.43 3.43
C PHE A 30 4.88 -7.67 4.87
N ASN A 31 5.79 -7.83 5.83
CA ASN A 31 5.47 -8.20 7.21
C ASN A 31 4.53 -9.42 7.29
N GLY A 32 4.78 -10.42 6.46
CA GLY A 32 3.96 -11.62 6.36
C GLY A 32 2.59 -11.45 5.68
N ALA A 33 2.25 -10.26 5.22
CA ALA A 33 0.99 -9.96 4.57
C ALA A 33 1.12 -9.88 3.04
N VAL A 34 0.05 -10.20 2.34
CA VAL A 34 -0.01 -10.10 0.87
C VAL A 34 0.19 -8.66 0.39
N ILE A 35 0.71 -8.49 -0.81
CA ILE A 35 1.01 -7.18 -1.44
C ILE A 35 -0.14 -6.17 -1.36
N ARG A 36 -1.38 -6.63 -1.46
CA ARG A 36 -2.55 -5.73 -1.35
C ARG A 36 -2.61 -4.99 -0.02
N VAL A 37 -2.20 -5.63 1.08
CA VAL A 37 -2.15 -4.98 2.40
C VAL A 37 -1.09 -3.88 2.41
N PHE A 38 0.06 -4.13 1.81
CA PHE A 38 1.09 -3.10 1.63
C PHE A 38 0.56 -1.90 0.84
N MET A 39 -0.08 -2.13 -0.32
CA MET A 39 -0.66 -1.03 -1.12
C MET A 39 -1.66 -0.19 -0.34
N THR A 40 -2.55 -0.84 0.42
CA THR A 40 -3.55 -0.15 1.26
C THR A 40 -2.90 0.69 2.35
N ARG A 41 -1.89 0.13 3.04
CA ARG A 41 -1.15 0.86 4.08
C ARG A 41 -0.36 2.02 3.50
N MET A 42 0.28 1.83 2.35
CA MET A 42 0.99 2.91 1.64
C MET A 42 0.04 4.07 1.32
N ALA A 43 -1.11 3.78 0.69
CA ALA A 43 -2.09 4.81 0.35
C ALA A 43 -2.58 5.59 1.59
N ALA A 44 -2.91 4.88 2.67
CA ALA A 44 -3.34 5.50 3.92
C ALA A 44 -2.23 6.32 4.60
N THR A 45 -0.97 5.86 4.51
CA THR A 45 0.16 6.60 5.09
C THR A 45 0.49 7.85 4.28
N VAL A 46 0.40 7.78 2.94
CA VAL A 46 0.53 8.97 2.07
C VAL A 46 -0.57 9.98 2.35
N GLU A 47 -1.83 9.55 2.48
CA GLU A 47 -2.96 10.39 2.90
C GLU A 47 -2.62 11.13 4.21
N LYS A 48 -2.21 10.41 5.22
CA LYS A 48 -1.86 10.97 6.52
C LYS A 48 -0.70 11.99 6.43
N ILE A 49 0.36 11.67 5.71
CA ILE A 49 1.49 12.58 5.49
C ILE A 49 1.05 13.85 4.76
N ALA A 50 0.21 13.71 3.73
CA ALA A 50 -0.28 14.86 2.98
C ALA A 50 -1.11 15.81 3.85
N ILE A 51 -1.95 15.27 4.73
CA ILE A 51 -2.73 16.06 5.69
C ILE A 51 -1.81 16.72 6.73
N GLU A 52 -0.94 15.95 7.40
CA GLU A 52 -0.04 16.43 8.45
C GLU A 52 0.94 17.53 7.96
N GLN A 53 1.42 17.40 6.72
CA GLN A 53 2.38 18.34 6.13
C GLN A 53 1.71 19.39 5.24
N GLN A 54 0.38 19.42 5.20
CA GLN A 54 -0.41 20.34 4.39
C GLN A 54 0.02 20.35 2.91
N ILE A 55 0.36 19.16 2.37
CA ILE A 55 0.68 19.04 0.95
C ILE A 55 -0.61 19.19 0.16
N PRO A 56 -0.72 20.17 -0.74
CA PRO A 56 -1.97 20.43 -1.46
C PRO A 56 -2.49 19.17 -2.17
N ALA A 57 -3.77 18.86 -2.00
CA ALA A 57 -4.40 17.66 -2.59
C ALA A 57 -4.18 17.59 -4.10
N ASP A 58 -4.23 18.73 -4.79
CA ASP A 58 -4.03 18.83 -6.24
C ASP A 58 -2.59 18.54 -6.69
N SER A 59 -1.63 18.57 -5.78
CA SER A 59 -0.24 18.19 -6.05
C SER A 59 0.03 16.70 -5.85
N ILE A 60 -0.97 15.94 -5.37
CA ILE A 60 -0.87 14.50 -5.16
C ILE A 60 -1.51 13.75 -6.34
N SER A 61 -0.74 12.85 -6.95
CA SER A 61 -1.25 11.97 -7.99
C SER A 61 -2.24 10.95 -7.39
N PRO A 62 -3.49 10.87 -7.90
CA PRO A 62 -4.50 9.97 -7.33
C PRO A 62 -4.19 8.49 -7.58
N VAL A 63 -3.42 8.20 -8.62
CA VAL A 63 -3.03 6.84 -9.01
C VAL A 63 -1.55 6.82 -9.31
N VAL A 64 -0.85 5.89 -8.71
CA VAL A 64 0.60 5.74 -8.88
C VAL A 64 0.93 4.28 -9.18
N GLY A 65 1.56 4.05 -10.33
CA GLY A 65 2.14 2.76 -10.66
C GLY A 65 3.57 2.67 -10.12
N ILE A 66 3.90 1.58 -9.45
CA ILE A 66 5.26 1.28 -9.01
C ILE A 66 5.67 -0.15 -9.36
N ALA A 67 6.93 -0.33 -9.70
CA ALA A 67 7.59 -1.61 -9.79
C ALA A 67 8.62 -1.72 -8.67
N LEU A 68 8.49 -2.76 -7.86
CA LEU A 68 9.33 -3.04 -6.72
C LEU A 68 10.06 -4.35 -6.94
N GLN A 69 11.38 -4.31 -7.03
CA GLN A 69 12.20 -5.50 -7.12
C GLN A 69 12.67 -5.90 -5.73
N ILE A 70 12.31 -7.12 -5.33
CA ILE A 70 12.69 -7.71 -4.05
C ILE A 70 13.69 -8.82 -4.35
N ASP A 71 14.86 -8.76 -3.73
CA ASP A 71 15.93 -9.74 -3.90
C ASP A 71 15.66 -11.04 -3.11
N LYS A 72 16.55 -12.02 -3.27
CA LYS A 72 16.47 -13.31 -2.58
C LYS A 72 16.58 -13.23 -1.05
N ALA A 73 17.13 -12.13 -0.55
CA ALA A 73 17.25 -11.88 0.89
C ALA A 73 16.06 -11.09 1.47
N GLY A 74 15.11 -10.68 0.62
CA GLY A 74 13.97 -9.87 1.03
C GLY A 74 14.28 -8.36 1.07
N ASN A 75 15.38 -7.90 0.49
CA ASN A 75 15.65 -6.47 0.40
C ASN A 75 15.01 -5.88 -0.85
N VAL A 76 14.63 -4.61 -0.76
CA VAL A 76 14.21 -3.84 -1.92
C VAL A 76 15.46 -3.43 -2.70
N ALA A 77 15.72 -4.13 -3.80
CA ALA A 77 16.86 -3.87 -4.67
C ALA A 77 16.61 -2.68 -5.60
N GLU A 78 15.37 -2.49 -6.02
CA GLU A 78 14.98 -1.41 -6.92
C GLU A 78 13.54 -0.97 -6.64
N TRP A 79 13.33 0.35 -6.69
CA TRP A 79 12.01 0.99 -6.69
C TRP A 79 11.90 1.91 -7.89
N ARG A 80 10.96 1.64 -8.78
CA ARG A 80 10.70 2.46 -9.96
C ARG A 80 9.24 2.91 -10.00
N TYR A 81 9.02 4.15 -10.45
CA TYR A 81 7.69 4.60 -10.83
C TYR A 81 7.41 4.11 -12.26
N MET A 82 6.25 3.46 -12.44
CA MET A 82 5.74 3.09 -13.75
C MET A 82 4.91 4.26 -14.26
N ASP A 83 5.43 4.97 -15.24
CA ASP A 83 4.73 6.07 -15.87
C ASP A 83 4.81 5.93 -17.40
N ASN A 84 4.02 6.72 -18.12
CA ASN A 84 3.93 6.67 -19.56
C ASN A 84 5.19 7.19 -20.28
N THR A 85 6.21 7.63 -19.56
CA THR A 85 7.48 8.11 -20.11
C THR A 85 8.48 6.98 -20.30
N GLN A 86 8.23 5.80 -19.72
CA GLN A 86 9.11 4.64 -19.84
C GLN A 86 8.69 3.75 -21.03
N GLU A 87 9.67 3.20 -21.71
CA GLU A 87 9.49 2.29 -22.85
C GLU A 87 8.76 1.00 -22.41
N GLY A 88 7.46 0.98 -22.56
CA GLY A 88 6.63 -0.18 -22.27
C GLY A 88 5.17 0.21 -22.38
N ARG A 89 4.51 -0.22 -23.43
CA ARG A 89 3.14 0.14 -23.81
C ARG A 89 2.07 -0.22 -22.75
N ASP A 90 2.44 -0.93 -21.71
CA ASP A 90 1.52 -1.46 -20.72
C ASP A 90 1.17 -0.45 -19.61
N HIS A 91 1.73 0.77 -19.66
CA HIS A 91 1.61 1.76 -18.59
C HIS A 91 1.10 3.13 -19.07
N ALA A 92 0.54 3.19 -20.30
CA ALA A 92 0.01 4.43 -20.88
C ALA A 92 -1.11 5.08 -20.04
N GLU A 93 -1.69 4.34 -19.09
CA GLU A 93 -2.75 4.81 -18.19
C GLU A 93 -2.24 5.60 -16.97
N PHE A 94 -0.93 5.53 -16.68
CA PHE A 94 -0.35 6.22 -15.55
C PHE A 94 0.31 7.52 -15.98
N ALA A 95 -0.24 8.63 -15.55
CA ALA A 95 0.47 9.90 -15.61
C ALA A 95 1.70 9.85 -14.68
N PRO A 96 2.79 10.58 -15.01
CA PRO A 96 3.96 10.66 -14.15
C PRO A 96 3.58 11.10 -12.73
N ALA A 97 4.07 10.37 -11.73
CA ALA A 97 3.88 10.78 -10.35
C ALA A 97 4.55 12.14 -10.09
N THR A 98 3.80 13.07 -9.50
CA THR A 98 4.33 14.40 -9.16
C THR A 98 5.50 14.31 -8.17
N ALA A 99 6.35 15.33 -8.13
CA ALA A 99 7.45 15.38 -7.17
C ALA A 99 6.95 15.36 -5.71
N ALA A 100 5.77 15.95 -5.44
CA ALA A 100 5.14 15.91 -4.12
C ALA A 100 4.72 14.47 -3.77
N THR A 101 4.08 13.78 -4.71
CA THR A 101 3.69 12.37 -4.53
C THR A 101 4.89 11.48 -4.28
N ARG A 102 5.96 11.60 -5.07
CA ARG A 102 7.18 10.80 -4.90
C ARG A 102 7.77 10.96 -3.50
N ARG A 103 7.92 12.21 -3.04
CA ARG A 103 8.41 12.50 -1.67
C ARG A 103 7.48 11.97 -0.57
N ALA A 104 6.17 12.07 -0.76
CA ALA A 104 5.20 11.54 0.19
C ALA A 104 5.25 9.99 0.23
N MET A 105 5.44 9.34 -0.91
CA MET A 105 5.59 7.89 -1.02
C MET A 105 6.87 7.38 -0.34
N GLU A 106 8.01 8.05 -0.54
CA GLU A 106 9.28 7.73 0.12
C GLU A 106 9.13 7.82 1.64
N LYS A 107 8.61 8.95 2.14
CA LYS A 107 8.34 9.12 3.57
C LYS A 107 7.33 8.09 4.12
N ALA A 108 6.33 7.73 3.32
CA ALA A 108 5.35 6.72 3.72
C ALA A 108 5.99 5.34 3.82
N TYR A 109 6.88 4.98 2.91
CA TYR A 109 7.63 3.74 2.96
C TYR A 109 8.50 3.66 4.22
N ASP A 110 9.27 4.72 4.51
CA ASP A 110 10.09 4.83 5.71
C ASP A 110 9.25 4.73 7.00
N ARG A 111 8.10 5.42 7.03
CA ARG A 111 7.19 5.42 8.20
C ARG A 111 6.51 4.07 8.40
N LEU A 112 6.20 3.34 7.34
CA LEU A 112 5.60 2.02 7.45
C LEU A 112 6.53 1.05 8.16
N GLY A 113 7.84 1.18 7.92
CA GLY A 113 8.84 0.24 8.43
C GLY A 113 8.51 -1.20 8.02
N GLY A 114 9.40 -2.11 8.26
CA GLY A 114 9.12 -3.53 8.06
C GLY A 114 10.02 -4.18 7.03
N THR A 115 9.76 -5.48 6.85
CA THR A 115 10.59 -6.35 6.02
C THR A 115 9.75 -7.07 5.00
N TRP A 116 10.38 -7.38 3.87
CA TRP A 116 9.80 -8.26 2.87
C TRP A 116 10.31 -9.69 3.05
N SER A 117 9.41 -10.65 2.92
CA SER A 117 9.82 -12.01 2.64
C SER A 117 10.09 -12.13 1.14
N PRO A 118 11.17 -12.82 0.69
CA PRO A 118 11.40 -13.02 -0.73
C PRO A 118 10.30 -13.87 -1.36
N ALA A 119 10.16 -13.79 -2.67
CA ALA A 119 9.36 -14.76 -3.41
C ALA A 119 10.04 -16.13 -3.35
N THR A 120 9.24 -17.20 -3.39
CA THR A 120 9.76 -18.57 -3.35
C THR A 120 9.21 -19.42 -4.49
N LEU A 121 10.04 -20.32 -5.00
CA LEU A 121 9.60 -21.39 -5.90
C LEU A 121 8.83 -22.47 -5.12
N ALA A 122 8.24 -23.43 -5.84
CA ALA A 122 7.51 -24.54 -5.26
C ALA A 122 8.36 -25.41 -4.31
N ASP A 123 9.68 -25.46 -4.51
CA ASP A 123 10.63 -26.14 -3.64
C ASP A 123 11.05 -25.33 -2.41
N GLY A 124 10.49 -24.13 -2.23
CA GLY A 124 10.81 -23.21 -1.13
C GLY A 124 12.07 -22.37 -1.35
N SER A 125 12.77 -22.51 -2.46
CA SER A 125 13.98 -21.73 -2.73
C SER A 125 13.65 -20.25 -3.00
N PRO A 126 14.37 -19.29 -2.40
CA PRO A 126 14.09 -17.88 -2.58
C PRO A 126 14.56 -17.39 -3.96
N VAL A 127 13.74 -16.56 -4.59
CA VAL A 127 14.04 -15.95 -5.88
C VAL A 127 13.82 -14.43 -5.84
N SER A 128 14.57 -13.72 -6.68
CA SER A 128 14.28 -12.30 -6.90
C SER A 128 12.98 -12.15 -7.68
N TYR A 129 12.18 -11.16 -7.30
CA TYR A 129 10.86 -10.96 -7.88
C TYR A 129 10.56 -9.48 -8.08
N THR A 130 10.05 -9.13 -9.27
CA THR A 130 9.57 -7.77 -9.53
C THR A 130 8.06 -7.74 -9.39
N SER A 131 7.60 -7.05 -8.38
CA SER A 131 6.19 -6.80 -8.14
C SER A 131 5.76 -5.49 -8.77
N ARG A 132 4.77 -5.55 -9.66
CA ARG A 132 4.15 -4.35 -10.26
C ARG A 132 2.83 -4.10 -9.56
N MET A 133 2.61 -2.90 -9.07
CA MET A 133 1.43 -2.57 -8.31
C MET A 133 0.94 -1.15 -8.58
N THR A 134 -0.36 -0.96 -8.39
CA THR A 134 -1.03 0.33 -8.53
C THR A 134 -1.54 0.78 -7.17
N ILE A 135 -1.05 1.93 -6.71
CA ILE A 135 -1.48 2.54 -5.45
C ILE A 135 -2.47 3.64 -5.77
N ARG A 136 -3.67 3.56 -5.19
CA ARG A 136 -4.72 4.58 -5.31
C ARG A 136 -4.75 5.42 -4.05
N ILE A 137 -4.36 6.68 -4.19
CA ILE A 137 -4.30 7.64 -3.08
C ILE A 137 -5.65 8.38 -3.01
N PRO A 138 -6.31 8.44 -1.85
CA PRO A 138 -7.63 9.05 -1.71
C PRO A 138 -7.55 10.57 -1.62
N VAL A 139 -7.19 11.25 -2.72
CA VAL A 139 -6.97 12.71 -2.78
C VAL A 139 -8.18 13.52 -2.33
N GLU A 140 -9.40 13.01 -2.53
CA GLU A 140 -10.62 13.67 -2.06
C GLU A 140 -10.72 13.71 -0.53
N LYS A 141 -10.18 12.70 0.16
CA LYS A 141 -10.11 12.74 1.62
C LYS A 141 -9.08 13.76 2.10
N ILE A 142 -7.93 13.85 1.39
CA ILE A 142 -6.91 14.86 1.68
C ILE A 142 -7.52 16.25 1.54
N ARG A 143 -8.21 16.52 0.41
CA ARG A 143 -8.86 17.80 0.16
C ARG A 143 -9.87 18.14 1.25
N ARG A 144 -10.80 17.24 1.56
CA ARG A 144 -11.79 17.45 2.63
C ARG A 144 -11.16 17.73 3.98
N ALA A 145 -10.07 17.03 4.32
CA ALA A 145 -9.36 17.25 5.58
C ALA A 145 -8.65 18.61 5.63
N GLN A 146 -8.21 19.12 4.48
CA GLN A 146 -7.56 20.42 4.37
C GLN A 146 -8.57 21.58 4.31
N ASP A 147 -9.74 21.35 3.69
CA ASP A 147 -10.83 22.33 3.58
C ASP A 147 -11.69 22.38 4.85
N ALA A 148 -11.57 21.37 5.71
CA ALA A 148 -12.34 21.35 6.96
C ALA A 148 -11.87 22.44 7.92
N ASP A 149 -12.80 23.18 8.46
CA ASP A 149 -12.50 24.07 9.58
C ASP A 149 -11.90 23.26 10.73
N PRO A 150 -10.85 23.77 11.38
CA PRO A 150 -10.24 23.07 12.48
C PRO A 150 -11.28 22.85 13.59
N LEU A 151 -11.47 21.58 13.99
CA LEU A 151 -12.28 21.28 15.15
C LEU A 151 -11.66 21.95 16.37
N LEU A 152 -12.37 22.86 16.99
CA LEU A 152 -11.92 23.54 18.20
C LEU A 152 -12.71 23.06 19.41
N PHE A 153 -12.02 22.83 20.52
CA PHE A 153 -12.63 22.58 21.81
C PHE A 153 -12.45 23.83 22.69
N MET A 154 -13.55 24.52 23.00
CA MET A 154 -13.53 25.79 23.71
C MET A 154 -12.67 26.86 23.02
N GLY A 155 -12.63 26.87 21.67
CA GLY A 155 -11.89 27.83 20.86
C GLY A 155 -10.41 27.51 20.63
N GLU A 156 -9.94 26.36 21.10
CA GLU A 156 -8.54 25.97 21.03
C GLU A 156 -8.36 24.51 20.57
N ASN A 157 -7.11 24.05 20.43
CA ASN A 157 -6.78 22.69 20.02
C ASN A 157 -7.42 21.64 20.94
N PRO A 158 -8.24 20.71 20.42
CA PRO A 158 -8.92 19.71 21.21
C PRO A 158 -7.96 18.78 21.98
N ASP A 159 -6.83 18.41 21.37
CA ASP A 159 -5.89 17.45 21.96
C ASP A 159 -5.27 18.00 23.26
N GLU A 160 -5.01 19.29 23.30
CA GLU A 160 -4.43 19.96 24.49
C GLU A 160 -5.51 20.32 25.51
N ASN A 161 -6.55 20.98 25.08
CA ASN A 161 -7.57 21.52 25.98
C ASN A 161 -8.55 20.48 26.50
N PHE A 162 -8.93 19.50 25.68
CA PHE A 162 -9.83 18.45 26.17
C PHE A 162 -9.20 17.64 27.30
N HIS A 163 -7.92 17.28 27.16
CA HIS A 163 -7.21 16.55 28.19
C HIS A 163 -7.16 17.32 29.52
N ALA A 164 -6.83 18.61 29.43
CA ALA A 164 -6.81 19.49 30.65
C ALA A 164 -8.20 19.64 31.27
N TRP A 165 -9.22 19.85 30.43
CA TRP A 165 -10.62 19.97 30.87
C TRP A 165 -11.13 18.66 31.50
N ALA A 166 -10.87 17.51 30.87
CA ALA A 166 -11.27 16.21 31.39
C ALA A 166 -10.61 15.92 32.74
N LYS A 167 -9.31 16.19 32.86
CA LYS A 167 -8.54 16.00 34.11
C LYS A 167 -9.12 16.81 35.28
N MET A 168 -9.63 18.01 35.04
CA MET A 168 -10.26 18.82 36.07
C MET A 168 -11.66 18.34 36.46
N ARG A 169 -12.37 17.62 35.59
CA ARG A 169 -13.76 17.22 35.78
C ARG A 169 -13.97 15.76 36.15
N ILE A 170 -13.01 14.90 35.83
CA ILE A 170 -13.06 13.51 36.26
C ILE A 170 -12.81 13.44 37.77
N ARG A 171 -13.84 13.05 38.51
CA ARG A 171 -13.73 12.76 39.93
C ARG A 171 -13.68 11.25 40.10
N TYR A 172 -12.62 10.76 40.67
CA TYR A 172 -12.52 9.36 41.07
C TYR A 172 -13.30 9.15 42.37
N ASP A 173 -14.04 8.06 42.46
CA ASP A 173 -14.63 7.59 43.71
C ASP A 173 -13.46 7.28 44.69
N GLY A 174 -13.55 7.73 45.94
CA GLY A 174 -12.50 7.54 46.95
C GLY A 174 -12.04 6.09 47.12
N ARG A 175 -12.93 5.13 46.82
CA ARG A 175 -12.62 3.70 46.84
C ARG A 175 -11.53 3.28 45.84
N PHE A 176 -11.37 4.01 44.76
CA PHE A 176 -10.34 3.73 43.77
C PHE A 176 -9.00 4.39 44.11
N THR A 177 -9.02 5.54 44.77
CA THR A 177 -7.80 6.21 45.25
C THR A 177 -7.15 5.45 46.38
N GLU A 178 -7.93 4.86 47.28
CA GLU A 178 -7.41 4.02 48.38
C GLU A 178 -6.73 2.73 47.92
N LYS A 179 -7.12 2.21 46.74
CA LYS A 179 -6.57 0.96 46.17
C LYS A 179 -5.45 1.19 45.17
N SER A 180 -5.01 2.43 44.98
CA SER A 180 -3.97 2.78 43.97
C SER A 180 -4.22 2.16 42.62
N VAL A 181 -5.47 2.17 42.13
CA VAL A 181 -5.82 1.62 40.83
C VAL A 181 -5.41 2.61 39.77
N GLU A 182 -4.43 2.22 38.97
CA GLU A 182 -3.97 2.97 37.81
C GLU A 182 -4.48 2.32 36.53
N GLY A 183 -4.80 3.13 35.52
CA GLY A 183 -5.24 2.63 34.20
C GLY A 183 -5.25 3.72 33.16
N VAL A 184 -5.24 3.28 31.87
CA VAL A 184 -5.38 4.17 30.72
C VAL A 184 -6.81 4.03 30.19
N VAL A 185 -7.51 5.16 30.07
CA VAL A 185 -8.86 5.23 29.51
C VAL A 185 -8.76 5.79 28.11
N HIS A 186 -9.20 5.02 27.11
CA HIS A 186 -9.36 5.48 25.75
C HIS A 186 -10.79 5.95 25.54
N VAL A 187 -10.95 7.23 25.20
CA VAL A 187 -12.25 7.84 24.92
C VAL A 187 -12.36 8.17 23.45
N ARG A 188 -13.47 7.77 22.80
CA ARG A 188 -13.78 8.13 21.42
C ARG A 188 -15.00 9.04 21.41
N PHE A 189 -14.86 10.16 20.73
CA PHE A 189 -15.96 11.12 20.51
C PHE A 189 -16.43 11.03 19.06
N TYR A 190 -17.71 11.21 18.90
CA TYR A 190 -18.34 11.48 17.61
C TYR A 190 -18.92 12.88 17.70
N ILE A 191 -18.54 13.73 16.76
CA ILE A 191 -19.06 15.08 16.64
C ILE A 191 -19.89 15.10 15.39
N GLU A 192 -21.18 15.36 15.53
CA GLU A 192 -22.11 15.51 14.41
C GLU A 192 -22.06 16.97 13.97
N PRO A 193 -22.10 17.26 12.65
CA PRO A 193 -22.25 18.61 12.16
C PRO A 193 -23.67 19.11 12.54
N ASP A 194 -23.77 20.39 12.90
CA ASP A 194 -25.02 21.08 13.21
C ASP A 194 -25.88 21.24 11.95
#